data_f07d0f373853378164cabb5630aeebc1
#
_entry.id   f07d0f373853378164cabb5630aeebc1
#
_cell.length_a   1.000
_cell.length_b   1.000
_cell.length_c   1.000
_cell.angle_alpha   90.00
_cell.angle_beta   90.00
_cell.angle_gamma   90.00
#
_symmetry.space_group_name_H-M   'P 1'
#
loop_
_entity.id
_entity.type
_entity.pdbx_description
1 polymer ?
#
loop_
_entity_poly.entity_id
_entity_poly.type
_entity_poly.pdbx_seq_one_letter_code
_entity_poly.pdbx_strand_id
1 'polypeptide(L)' 'MARCMQCGKELTHNEIGAHRKFINRGAEQFFCKQCLAEHLGVTPELIDEKIEQFKRQGCTLF' A
#
# COMPACT_ATOMS: atom_id res chain seq x y z
N MET A 1 10.94 -4.11 10.85
CA MET A 1 9.92 -3.33 10.16
C MET A 1 9.94 -3.63 8.68
N ALA A 2 8.80 -3.48 8.01
CA ALA A 2 8.71 -3.82 6.60
C ALA A 2 9.36 -2.74 5.73
N ARG A 3 9.98 -3.17 4.66
CA ARG A 3 10.60 -2.30 3.67
C ARG A 3 10.12 -2.67 2.29
N CYS A 4 10.11 -1.69 1.39
CA CYS A 4 9.74 -1.92 0.00
C CYS A 4 10.69 -2.96 -0.63
N MET A 5 10.14 -3.99 -1.23
CA MET A 5 10.95 -5.04 -1.84
C MET A 5 11.62 -4.59 -3.13
N GLN A 6 11.23 -3.44 -3.66
CA GLN A 6 11.80 -2.91 -4.90
C GLN A 6 12.82 -1.81 -4.66
N CYS A 7 12.52 -0.81 -3.84
CA CYS A 7 13.41 0.34 -3.63
C CYS A 7 14.03 0.39 -2.23
N GLY A 8 13.62 -0.48 -1.31
CA GLY A 8 14.18 -0.56 0.04
C GLY A 8 13.72 0.51 1.01
N LYS A 9 12.76 1.33 0.63
CA LYS A 9 12.22 2.37 1.50
C LYS A 9 11.45 1.75 2.67
N GLU A 10 11.60 2.34 3.86
CA GLU A 10 10.83 1.92 5.03
C GLU A 10 9.34 2.20 4.80
N LEU A 11 8.50 1.23 5.13
CA LEU A 11 7.07 1.30 4.87
C LEU A 11 6.30 1.78 6.08
N THR A 12 5.25 2.58 5.83
CA THR A 12 4.28 2.95 6.85
C THR A 12 3.20 1.89 6.95
N HIS A 13 2.42 1.93 8.04
CA HIS A 13 1.27 1.04 8.21
C HIS A 13 0.28 1.15 7.03
N ASN A 14 0.05 2.37 6.55
CA ASN A 14 -0.85 2.60 5.42
C ASN A 14 -0.35 1.94 4.14
N GLU A 15 0.95 2.00 3.89
CA GLU A 15 1.55 1.38 2.71
C GLU A 15 1.43 -0.14 2.75
N ILE A 16 1.68 -0.74 3.91
CA ILE A 16 1.52 -2.17 4.11
C ILE A 16 0.06 -2.58 3.90
N GLY A 17 -0.87 -1.84 4.50
CA GLY A 17 -2.30 -2.09 4.35
C GLY A 17 -2.76 -1.95 2.91
N ALA A 18 -2.26 -0.95 2.19
CA ALA A 18 -2.58 -0.75 0.79
C ALA A 18 -2.13 -1.92 -0.06
N HIS A 19 -0.91 -2.42 0.15
CA HIS A 19 -0.42 -3.57 -0.57
C HIS A 19 -1.30 -4.79 -0.33
N ARG A 20 -1.64 -5.06 0.93
CA ARG A 20 -2.51 -6.18 1.29
C ARG A 20 -3.88 -6.05 0.66
N LYS A 21 -4.41 -4.84 0.58
CA LYS A 21 -5.74 -4.59 0.02
C LYS A 21 -5.77 -4.73 -1.49
N PHE A 22 -4.75 -4.20 -2.18
CA PHE A 22 -4.75 -4.11 -3.64
C PHE A 22 -4.08 -5.31 -4.31
N ILE A 23 -3.16 -5.96 -3.64
CA ILE A 23 -2.40 -7.06 -4.23
C ILE A 23 -2.78 -8.39 -3.57
N ASN A 24 -2.40 -8.58 -2.32
CA ASN A 24 -2.59 -9.86 -1.63
C ASN A 24 -2.51 -9.68 -0.12
N ARG A 25 -3.53 -10.12 0.60
CA ARG A 25 -3.55 -10.08 2.06
C ARG A 25 -2.47 -10.95 2.70
N GLY A 26 -2.10 -12.04 2.05
CA GLY A 26 -1.09 -12.96 2.55
C GLY A 26 0.33 -12.64 2.13
N ALA A 27 0.57 -11.48 1.52
CA ALA A 27 1.89 -11.10 1.05
C ALA A 27 2.87 -10.97 2.22
N GLU A 28 4.08 -11.49 2.02
CA GLU A 28 5.17 -11.37 2.98
C GLU A 28 6.09 -10.20 2.66
N GLN A 29 6.04 -9.72 1.42
CA GLN A 29 6.81 -8.57 0.95
C GLN A 29 5.86 -7.53 0.40
N PHE A 30 6.24 -6.27 0.52
CA PHE A 30 5.36 -5.16 0.19
C PHE A 30 6.08 -4.10 -0.64
N PHE A 31 5.31 -3.35 -1.42
CA PHE A 31 5.80 -2.18 -2.13
C PHE A 31 5.52 -0.92 -1.30
N CYS A 32 6.37 0.10 -1.45
CA CYS A 32 6.02 1.42 -0.98
C CYS A 32 4.93 2.03 -1.89
N LYS A 33 4.36 3.16 -1.47
CA LYS A 33 3.27 3.78 -2.21
C LYS A 33 3.64 4.05 -3.67
N GLN A 34 4.84 4.57 -3.92
CA GLN A 34 5.29 4.88 -5.29
C GLN A 34 5.45 3.61 -6.13
N CYS A 35 6.12 2.61 -5.59
CA CYS A 35 6.31 1.34 -6.31
C CYS A 35 5.00 0.62 -6.54
N LEU A 36 4.09 0.67 -5.56
CA LEU A 36 2.76 0.09 -5.69
C LEU A 36 1.98 0.79 -6.81
N ALA A 37 2.03 2.12 -6.84
CA ALA A 37 1.37 2.88 -7.89
C ALA A 37 1.89 2.52 -9.27
N GLU A 38 3.21 2.39 -9.43
CA GLU A 38 3.80 1.96 -10.68
C GLU A 38 3.36 0.56 -11.07
N HIS A 39 3.33 -0.35 -10.11
CA HIS A 39 2.91 -1.73 -10.35
C HIS A 39 1.46 -1.80 -10.83
N LEU A 40 0.59 -0.96 -10.26
CA LEU A 40 -0.83 -0.92 -10.62
C LEU A 40 -1.13 -0.03 -11.82
N GLY A 41 -0.15 0.77 -12.27
CA GLY A 41 -0.33 1.70 -13.37
C GLY A 41 -1.16 2.92 -13.01
N VAL A 42 -1.08 3.37 -11.75
CA VAL A 42 -1.82 4.53 -11.24
C VAL A 42 -0.85 5.51 -10.59
N THR A 43 -1.37 6.67 -10.14
CA THR A 43 -0.55 7.67 -9.45
C THR A 43 -0.51 7.39 -7.94
N PRO A 44 0.55 7.84 -7.24
CA PRO A 44 0.60 7.75 -5.77
C PRO A 44 -0.55 8.49 -5.09
N GLU A 45 -1.00 9.59 -5.68
CA GLU A 45 -2.15 10.34 -5.17
C GLU A 45 -3.42 9.51 -5.16
N LEU A 46 -3.62 8.69 -6.18
CA LEU A 46 -4.77 7.78 -6.24
C LEU A 46 -4.70 6.75 -5.11
N ILE A 47 -3.51 6.24 -4.81
CA ILE A 47 -3.31 5.31 -3.69
C ILE A 47 -3.74 5.99 -2.38
N ASP A 48 -3.32 7.24 -2.15
CA ASP A 48 -3.71 7.99 -0.96
C ASP A 48 -5.23 8.16 -0.87
N GLU A 49 -5.88 8.49 -1.98
CA GLU A 49 -7.34 8.62 -2.01
C GLU A 49 -8.03 7.31 -1.63
N LYS A 50 -7.54 6.20 -2.15
CA LYS A 50 -8.12 4.88 -1.84
C LYS A 50 -7.90 4.51 -0.38
N ILE A 51 -6.74 4.80 0.17
CA ILE A 51 -6.46 4.57 1.59
C ILE A 51 -7.44 5.37 2.46
N GLU A 52 -7.64 6.65 2.17
CA GLU A 52 -8.60 7.49 2.87
C GLU A 52 -10.01 6.92 2.80
N GLN A 53 -10.42 6.50 1.61
CA GLN A 53 -11.74 5.92 1.40
C GLN A 53 -11.94 4.66 2.23
N PHE A 54 -10.97 3.77 2.24
CA PHE A 54 -11.06 2.52 3.01
C PHE A 54 -11.07 2.78 4.51
N LYS A 55 -10.31 3.76 4.99
CA LYS A 55 -10.35 4.16 6.40
C LYS A 55 -11.73 4.64 6.81
N ARG A 56 -12.37 5.44 5.97
CA ARG A 56 -13.73 5.95 6.20
C ARG A 56 -14.75 4.82 6.24
N GLN A 57 -14.51 3.76 5.48
CA GLN A 57 -15.39 2.60 5.45
C GLN A 57 -15.13 1.64 6.62
N GLY A 58 -14.17 1.94 7.48
CA GLY A 58 -13.85 1.11 8.62
C GLY A 58 -13.03 -0.12 8.28
N CYS A 59 -12.22 -0.05 7.22
CA CYS A 59 -11.36 -1.17 6.82
C CYS A 59 -10.31 -1.45 7.90
N THR A 60 -10.22 -2.70 8.35
CA THR A 60 -9.32 -3.10 9.42
C THR A 60 -7.85 -3.18 9.01
N LEU A 61 -7.55 -3.13 7.71
CA LEU A 61 -6.17 -3.14 7.22
C LEU A 61 -5.47 -1.79 7.41
N PHE A 62 -6.19 -0.77 7.74
CA PHE A 62 -5.68 0.58 7.95
C PHE A 62 -6.03 1.08 9.38
#